data_f70686f5b20dffc58dae5ed1c3851a14
#
_entry.id   f70686f5b20dffc58dae5ed1c3851a14
#
_cell.length_a   1.000
_cell.length_b   1.000
_cell.length_c   1.000
_cell.angle_alpha   90.00
_cell.angle_beta   90.00
_cell.angle_gamma   90.00
#
_symmetry.space_group_name_H-M   'P 1'
#
loop_
_entity.id
_entity.type
_entity.pdbx_description
1 polymer ?
#
loop_
_entity_poly.entity_id
_entity_poly.type
_entity_poly.pdbx_seq_one_letter_code
_entity_poly.pdbx_strand_id
1 'polypeptide(L)'
;CEENWKAIEKDKALADTALTLFANAQAKADADSAYGKRIALIDDFLKGLRMKSMQLGQKRGPVPKVRLLGDASGVVIDGKLDDAYWQKCAVASRGKLYELQTGRTPTFGTTFKSGWLGNSVYFAIRCDELPGEKPVNAATRDDDTALWHGDAIEIEIATETHSYYQIAISPGGEIVDLDREGSKSLRWSAKAEVATRIEDDHWTVEIRIPVTKDENDPYHQVIGRKPTRSLPWHINICRQRIREDGQELSALSPTGIKKFHVPMKFAQFYAGKSHTFESDPEVTDFAIGYRSAARARKADAFLALAEIEKINDFQKSAALEKAASYSRKEAGPIVEQIPVEVVKKTAQMQHLLIQGKAPEVISQFANEDITQWPFWK
;
A
#
# COMPACT_ATOMS: atom_id res chain seq x y z
N CYS A 1 24.59 12.44 -7.27
CA CYS A 1 24.22 11.58 -6.12
C CYS A 1 22.74 11.23 -6.10
N GLU A 2 21.82 12.17 -6.30
CA GLU A 2 20.40 11.89 -6.50
C GLU A 2 20.14 11.07 -7.78
N GLU A 3 20.93 11.28 -8.81
CA GLU A 3 20.91 10.50 -10.06
C GLU A 3 21.25 9.03 -9.82
N ASN A 4 22.25 8.74 -8.98
CA ASN A 4 22.61 7.36 -8.64
C ASN A 4 21.51 6.67 -7.85
N TRP A 5 20.81 7.41 -6.95
CA TRP A 5 19.68 6.86 -6.22
C TRP A 5 18.47 6.61 -7.15
N LYS A 6 18.14 7.56 -8.01
CA LYS A 6 17.13 7.39 -9.04
C LYS A 6 17.45 6.23 -9.98
N ALA A 7 18.72 6.00 -10.27
CA ALA A 7 19.16 4.85 -11.04
C ALA A 7 18.92 3.55 -10.28
N ILE A 8 19.29 3.47 -8.98
CA ILE A 8 19.03 2.30 -8.12
C ILE A 8 17.52 2.03 -8.02
N GLU A 9 16.70 3.06 -7.88
CA GLU A 9 15.25 2.91 -7.80
C GLU A 9 14.58 2.43 -9.10
N LYS A 10 15.25 2.57 -10.22
CA LYS A 10 14.73 2.23 -11.56
C LYS A 10 15.36 1.00 -12.18
N ASP A 11 16.51 0.61 -11.70
CA ASP A 11 17.28 -0.52 -12.23
C ASP A 11 17.31 -1.66 -11.21
N LYS A 12 16.68 -2.78 -11.60
CA LYS A 12 16.63 -3.96 -10.76
C LYS A 12 18.02 -4.49 -10.39
N ALA A 13 18.97 -4.49 -11.31
CA ALA A 13 20.30 -5.02 -11.05
C ALA A 13 21.07 -4.15 -10.05
N LEU A 14 20.93 -2.83 -10.13
CA LEU A 14 21.50 -1.91 -9.15
C LEU A 14 20.82 -2.04 -7.79
N ALA A 15 19.50 -2.18 -7.75
CA ALA A 15 18.77 -2.41 -6.51
C ALA A 15 19.17 -3.72 -5.83
N ASP A 16 19.28 -4.81 -6.58
CA ASP A 16 19.70 -6.11 -6.08
C ASP A 16 21.17 -6.08 -5.60
N THR A 17 22.04 -5.33 -6.29
CA THR A 17 23.43 -5.11 -5.87
C THR A 17 23.47 -4.35 -4.54
N ALA A 18 22.73 -3.27 -4.40
CA ALA A 18 22.66 -2.50 -3.17
C ALA A 18 22.14 -3.36 -2.00
N LEU A 19 21.10 -4.15 -2.22
CA LEU A 19 20.55 -5.06 -1.22
C LEU A 19 21.55 -6.14 -0.79
N THR A 20 22.34 -6.67 -1.74
CA THR A 20 23.37 -7.67 -1.48
C THR A 20 24.52 -7.09 -0.66
N LEU A 21 25.00 -5.92 -1.04
CA LEU A 21 26.06 -5.22 -0.29
C LEU A 21 25.61 -4.94 1.14
N PHE A 22 24.36 -4.55 1.31
CA PHE A 22 23.79 -4.25 2.60
C PHE A 22 23.62 -5.51 3.48
N ALA A 23 23.13 -6.60 2.91
CA ALA A 23 23.03 -7.87 3.62
C ALA A 23 24.39 -8.37 4.11
N ASN A 24 25.45 -8.19 3.28
CA ASN A 24 26.80 -8.51 3.64
C ASN A 24 27.35 -7.63 4.79
N ALA A 25 27.01 -6.34 4.76
CA ALA A 25 27.37 -5.42 5.84
C ALA A 25 26.64 -5.75 7.14
N GLN A 26 25.36 -6.05 7.07
CA GLN A 26 24.54 -6.44 8.20
C GLN A 26 25.04 -7.73 8.87
N ALA A 27 25.46 -8.71 8.06
CA ALA A 27 26.04 -9.96 8.55
C ALA A 27 27.37 -9.79 9.30
N LYS A 28 28.12 -8.72 9.02
CA LYS A 28 29.42 -8.41 9.62
C LYS A 28 29.36 -7.38 10.76
N ALA A 29 28.24 -6.72 10.93
CA ALA A 29 28.08 -5.68 11.91
C ALA A 29 27.76 -6.26 13.28
N ASP A 30 28.46 -5.80 14.31
CA ASP A 30 28.04 -5.99 15.69
C ASP A 30 26.81 -5.10 15.94
N ALA A 31 25.69 -5.72 16.37
CA ALA A 31 24.41 -5.05 16.57
C ALA A 31 24.50 -3.88 17.58
N ASP A 32 25.37 -3.99 18.57
CA ASP A 32 25.53 -2.94 19.61
C ASP A 32 26.49 -1.83 19.20
N SER A 33 27.23 -2.01 18.13
CA SER A 33 28.12 -0.97 17.60
C SER A 33 27.33 0.22 17.03
N ALA A 34 27.95 1.38 16.95
CA ALA A 34 27.38 2.55 16.26
C ALA A 34 27.03 2.25 14.80
N TYR A 35 27.80 1.38 14.19
CA TYR A 35 27.60 0.90 12.83
C TYR A 35 26.37 -0.03 12.73
N GLY A 36 26.23 -1.02 13.63
CA GLY A 36 25.06 -1.90 13.67
C GLY A 36 23.77 -1.15 13.94
N LYS A 37 23.79 -0.17 14.83
CA LYS A 37 22.63 0.70 15.11
C LYS A 37 22.23 1.54 13.89
N ARG A 38 23.18 2.05 13.12
CA ARG A 38 22.90 2.75 11.85
C ARG A 38 22.33 1.83 10.79
N ILE A 39 22.84 0.60 10.70
CA ILE A 39 22.30 -0.43 9.79
C ILE A 39 20.84 -0.74 10.16
N ALA A 40 20.52 -0.87 11.44
CA ALA A 40 19.17 -1.13 11.89
C ALA A 40 18.19 0.00 11.50
N LEU A 41 18.62 1.27 11.60
CA LEU A 41 17.80 2.42 11.22
C LEU A 41 17.40 2.46 9.73
N ILE A 42 18.17 1.83 8.86
CA ILE A 42 17.88 1.80 7.43
C ILE A 42 17.25 0.49 6.98
N ASP A 43 17.01 -0.46 7.88
CA ASP A 43 16.40 -1.74 7.57
C ASP A 43 15.00 -1.57 6.94
N ASP A 44 14.21 -0.62 7.45
CA ASP A 44 12.90 -0.30 6.89
C ASP A 44 12.98 0.27 5.47
N PHE A 45 13.97 1.13 5.23
CA PHE A 45 14.25 1.62 3.89
C PHE A 45 14.63 0.46 2.94
N LEU A 46 15.41 -0.49 3.40
CA LEU A 46 15.80 -1.66 2.59
C LEU A 46 14.66 -2.62 2.34
N LYS A 47 13.74 -2.74 3.27
CA LYS A 47 12.50 -3.49 3.04
C LYS A 47 11.71 -2.86 1.88
N GLY A 48 11.56 -1.53 1.89
CA GLY A 48 10.95 -0.79 0.78
C GLY A 48 11.72 -0.99 -0.54
N LEU A 49 13.06 -0.96 -0.50
CA LEU A 49 13.88 -1.20 -1.69
C LEU A 49 13.75 -2.65 -2.21
N ARG A 50 13.64 -3.65 -1.32
CA ARG A 50 13.36 -5.04 -1.71
C ARG A 50 12.04 -5.17 -2.44
N MET A 51 10.97 -4.57 -1.89
CA MET A 51 9.66 -4.58 -2.54
C MET A 51 9.72 -3.90 -3.89
N LYS A 52 10.40 -2.78 -3.98
CA LYS A 52 10.59 -2.03 -5.22
C LYS A 52 11.42 -2.80 -6.24
N SER A 53 12.52 -3.46 -5.82
CA SER A 53 13.31 -4.35 -6.69
C SER A 53 12.46 -5.49 -7.26
N MET A 54 11.59 -6.09 -6.45
CA MET A 54 10.68 -7.13 -6.93
C MET A 54 9.67 -6.61 -7.97
N GLN A 55 9.37 -5.30 -7.94
CA GLN A 55 8.45 -4.64 -8.86
C GLN A 55 9.16 -4.05 -10.09
N LEU A 56 10.48 -3.78 -9.99
CA LEU A 56 11.26 -3.21 -11.08
C LEU A 56 11.32 -4.16 -12.28
N GLY A 57 11.05 -3.63 -13.44
CA GLY A 57 10.97 -4.40 -14.68
C GLY A 57 9.59 -5.03 -14.94
N GLN A 58 8.68 -5.01 -13.98
CA GLN A 58 7.30 -5.43 -14.18
C GLN A 58 6.47 -4.21 -14.64
N LYS A 59 5.85 -4.32 -15.80
CA LYS A 59 4.84 -3.35 -16.21
C LYS A 59 3.53 -3.71 -15.50
N ARG A 60 2.96 -2.75 -14.74
CA ARG A 60 1.60 -2.90 -14.23
C ARG A 60 0.67 -2.98 -15.45
N GLY A 61 0.10 -4.15 -15.67
CA GLY A 61 -0.92 -4.36 -16.69
C GLY A 61 -2.23 -3.63 -16.35
N PRO A 62 -3.23 -3.72 -17.22
CA PRO A 62 -4.56 -3.21 -16.90
C PRO A 62 -5.09 -3.95 -15.68
N VAL A 63 -5.54 -3.19 -14.69
CA VAL A 63 -6.13 -3.71 -13.43
C VAL A 63 -7.55 -3.17 -13.28
N PRO A 64 -8.43 -3.88 -12.57
CA PRO A 64 -9.76 -3.38 -12.22
C PRO A 64 -9.69 -2.02 -11.53
N LYS A 65 -10.75 -1.23 -11.69
CA LYS A 65 -10.88 0.08 -11.03
C LYS A 65 -12.15 0.09 -10.20
N VAL A 66 -12.00 0.37 -8.91
CA VAL A 66 -13.11 0.56 -7.99
C VAL A 66 -13.16 2.02 -7.60
N ARG A 67 -14.30 2.66 -7.81
CA ARG A 67 -14.49 4.07 -7.51
C ARG A 67 -15.33 4.26 -6.26
N LEU A 68 -14.69 4.75 -5.23
CA LEU A 68 -15.30 5.04 -3.94
C LEU A 68 -16.12 6.34 -4.02
N LEU A 69 -17.42 6.26 -4.24
CA LEU A 69 -18.30 7.42 -4.43
C LEU A 69 -19.20 7.73 -3.24
N GLY A 70 -19.34 6.80 -2.32
CA GLY A 70 -20.35 6.88 -1.28
C GLY A 70 -19.82 7.38 0.05
N ASP A 71 -20.67 8.10 0.75
CA ASP A 71 -20.53 8.39 2.17
C ASP A 71 -21.23 7.28 2.96
N ALA A 72 -20.47 6.50 3.73
CA ALA A 72 -20.95 5.35 4.51
C ALA A 72 -21.70 5.76 5.80
N SER A 73 -22.27 6.96 5.85
CA SER A 73 -23.07 7.41 6.98
C SER A 73 -24.23 6.46 7.29
N GLY A 74 -24.38 6.11 8.55
CA GLY A 74 -25.44 5.24 9.03
C GLY A 74 -25.17 3.75 8.80
N VAL A 75 -23.96 3.36 8.40
CA VAL A 75 -23.55 1.95 8.41
C VAL A 75 -23.25 1.53 9.84
N VAL A 76 -23.83 0.42 10.24
CA VAL A 76 -23.58 -0.26 11.52
C VAL A 76 -22.86 -1.56 11.24
N ILE A 77 -21.73 -1.80 11.89
CA ILE A 77 -20.96 -3.03 11.71
C ILE A 77 -21.59 -4.15 12.53
N ASP A 78 -22.56 -4.86 11.94
CA ASP A 78 -23.31 -5.95 12.60
C ASP A 78 -23.39 -7.23 11.74
N GLY A 79 -22.72 -7.23 10.58
CA GLY A 79 -22.67 -8.34 9.64
C GLY A 79 -23.90 -8.47 8.74
N LYS A 80 -24.91 -7.60 8.89
CA LYS A 80 -26.06 -7.54 8.00
C LYS A 80 -25.83 -6.49 6.93
N LEU A 81 -25.92 -6.85 5.69
CA LEU A 81 -25.71 -5.91 4.59
C LEU A 81 -27.01 -5.16 4.23
N ASP A 82 -27.86 -4.84 5.21
CA ASP A 82 -29.18 -4.27 5.01
C ASP A 82 -29.27 -2.75 5.24
N ASP A 83 -28.20 -2.11 5.69
CA ASP A 83 -28.12 -0.67 5.83
C ASP A 83 -28.49 0.09 4.55
N ALA A 84 -29.16 1.23 4.72
CA ALA A 84 -29.62 2.06 3.61
C ALA A 84 -28.51 2.46 2.65
N TYR A 85 -27.29 2.66 3.14
CA TYR A 85 -26.13 2.94 2.31
C TYR A 85 -25.81 1.75 1.39
N TRP A 86 -25.74 0.54 1.92
CA TRP A 86 -25.42 -0.66 1.13
C TRP A 86 -26.48 -0.95 0.07
N GLN A 87 -27.74 -0.69 0.36
CA GLN A 87 -28.82 -0.88 -0.59
C GLN A 87 -28.74 0.11 -1.77
N LYS A 88 -28.32 1.34 -1.51
CA LYS A 88 -28.22 2.43 -2.49
C LYS A 88 -26.82 2.66 -3.03
N CYS A 89 -25.84 1.87 -2.59
CA CYS A 89 -24.45 2.03 -2.99
C CYS A 89 -24.28 2.09 -4.52
N ALA A 90 -23.55 3.08 -4.99
CA ALA A 90 -23.33 3.30 -6.40
C ALA A 90 -22.66 2.09 -7.08
N VAL A 91 -23.03 1.77 -8.31
CA VAL A 91 -22.47 0.64 -9.07
C VAL A 91 -20.94 0.71 -9.15
N ALA A 92 -20.37 1.92 -9.26
CA ALA A 92 -18.92 2.11 -9.30
C ALA A 92 -18.20 1.78 -7.98
N SER A 93 -18.94 1.68 -6.85
CA SER A 93 -18.42 1.28 -5.55
C SER A 93 -18.68 -0.18 -5.23
N ARG A 94 -19.10 -0.97 -6.21
CA ARG A 94 -19.38 -2.40 -6.10
C ARG A 94 -18.39 -3.19 -6.95
N GLY A 95 -18.13 -4.41 -6.54
CA GLY A 95 -17.31 -5.33 -7.32
C GLY A 95 -17.65 -6.78 -7.04
N LYS A 96 -17.01 -7.65 -7.80
CA LYS A 96 -17.07 -9.10 -7.64
C LYS A 96 -15.68 -9.68 -7.80
N LEU A 97 -15.48 -10.87 -7.26
CA LEU A 97 -14.24 -11.59 -7.36
C LEU A 97 -14.28 -12.56 -8.55
N TYR A 98 -13.11 -12.85 -9.04
CA TYR A 98 -12.86 -13.79 -10.15
C TYR A 98 -11.90 -14.87 -9.70
N GLU A 99 -11.94 -16.03 -10.32
CA GLU A 99 -10.99 -17.11 -10.04
C GLU A 99 -9.55 -16.61 -10.22
N LEU A 100 -8.71 -16.90 -9.21
CA LEU A 100 -7.43 -16.24 -9.00
C LEU A 100 -6.43 -16.41 -10.14
N GLN A 101 -6.39 -17.60 -10.75
CA GLN A 101 -5.40 -17.92 -11.77
C GLN A 101 -5.89 -17.58 -13.18
N THR A 102 -7.13 -17.88 -13.48
CA THR A 102 -7.69 -17.77 -14.85
C THR A 102 -8.46 -16.48 -15.09
N GLY A 103 -8.92 -15.80 -14.05
CA GLY A 103 -9.81 -14.65 -14.15
C GLY A 103 -11.24 -14.98 -14.61
N ARG A 104 -11.61 -16.26 -14.61
CA ARG A 104 -12.97 -16.71 -14.93
C ARG A 104 -13.91 -16.49 -13.75
N THR A 105 -15.21 -16.69 -13.97
CA THR A 105 -16.18 -16.69 -12.87
C THR A 105 -15.89 -17.89 -11.97
N PRO A 106 -15.75 -17.66 -10.62
CA PRO A 106 -15.55 -18.75 -9.67
C PRO A 106 -16.83 -19.59 -9.54
N THR A 107 -16.72 -20.77 -8.96
CA THR A 107 -17.87 -21.64 -8.69
C THR A 107 -18.79 -20.98 -7.65
N PHE A 108 -18.19 -20.40 -6.61
CA PHE A 108 -18.92 -19.68 -5.57
C PHE A 108 -18.63 -18.18 -5.66
N GLY A 109 -19.69 -17.40 -5.91
CA GLY A 109 -19.61 -15.97 -6.10
C GLY A 109 -19.18 -15.24 -4.84
N THR A 110 -18.45 -14.16 -5.02
CA THR A 110 -18.19 -13.18 -3.96
C THR A 110 -18.38 -11.80 -4.53
N THR A 111 -19.19 -11.00 -3.84
CA THR A 111 -19.46 -9.62 -4.21
C THR A 111 -19.13 -8.70 -3.04
N PHE A 112 -18.79 -7.45 -3.34
CA PHE A 112 -18.54 -6.46 -2.31
C PHE A 112 -19.10 -5.08 -2.68
N LYS A 113 -19.28 -4.27 -1.65
CA LYS A 113 -19.57 -2.83 -1.74
C LYS A 113 -18.55 -2.09 -0.89
N SER A 114 -18.28 -0.84 -1.21
CA SER A 114 -17.32 -0.01 -0.48
C SER A 114 -17.85 1.37 -0.18
N GLY A 115 -17.38 1.98 0.90
CA GLY A 115 -17.74 3.32 1.33
C GLY A 115 -16.63 3.99 2.12
N TRP A 116 -16.80 5.28 2.37
CA TRP A 116 -15.88 6.07 3.19
C TRP A 116 -16.67 6.98 4.12
N LEU A 117 -16.28 7.07 5.39
CA LEU A 117 -16.81 8.04 6.33
C LEU A 117 -15.71 8.50 7.28
N GLY A 118 -15.56 9.81 7.44
CA GLY A 118 -14.49 10.39 8.24
C GLY A 118 -13.11 9.94 7.75
N ASN A 119 -12.37 9.30 8.63
CA ASN A 119 -11.06 8.70 8.35
C ASN A 119 -11.13 7.17 8.31
N SER A 120 -12.18 6.59 7.75
CA SER A 120 -12.31 5.13 7.67
C SER A 120 -12.85 4.69 6.32
N VAL A 121 -12.32 3.59 5.80
CA VAL A 121 -12.89 2.85 4.69
C VAL A 121 -13.78 1.73 5.20
N TYR A 122 -14.86 1.48 4.49
CA TYR A 122 -15.86 0.47 4.82
C TYR A 122 -16.00 -0.51 3.65
N PHE A 123 -16.12 -1.78 3.97
CA PHE A 123 -16.50 -2.81 3.01
C PHE A 123 -17.63 -3.67 3.56
N ALA A 124 -18.56 -4.04 2.67
CA ALA A 124 -19.56 -5.06 2.89
C ALA A 124 -19.35 -6.14 1.83
N ILE A 125 -19.11 -7.36 2.27
CA ILE A 125 -18.72 -8.49 1.41
C ILE A 125 -19.71 -9.62 1.62
N ARG A 126 -20.22 -10.21 0.54
CA ARG A 126 -21.05 -11.41 0.53
C ARG A 126 -20.33 -12.53 -0.17
N CYS A 127 -20.25 -13.68 0.48
CA CYS A 127 -19.61 -14.90 0.00
C CYS A 127 -20.67 -15.99 -0.17
N ASP A 128 -21.01 -16.34 -1.39
CA ASP A 128 -22.01 -17.36 -1.66
C ASP A 128 -21.49 -18.76 -1.29
N GLU A 129 -22.40 -19.62 -0.81
CA GLU A 129 -22.18 -21.04 -0.46
C GLU A 129 -23.32 -21.90 -0.99
N LEU A 130 -23.17 -23.21 -0.94
CA LEU A 130 -24.29 -24.13 -1.15
C LEU A 130 -25.27 -24.04 0.03
N PRO A 131 -26.58 -24.08 -0.22
CA PRO A 131 -27.55 -24.12 0.86
C PRO A 131 -27.26 -25.25 1.87
N GLY A 132 -27.21 -24.89 3.14
CA GLY A 132 -26.91 -25.81 4.23
C GLY A 132 -25.40 -26.07 4.46
N GLU A 133 -24.53 -25.65 3.55
CA GLU A 133 -23.08 -25.77 3.73
C GLU A 133 -22.53 -24.60 4.54
N LYS A 134 -21.86 -24.92 5.63
CA LYS A 134 -21.24 -23.89 6.47
C LYS A 134 -19.79 -23.64 6.07
N PRO A 135 -19.34 -22.38 6.11
CA PRO A 135 -17.93 -22.08 5.90
C PRO A 135 -17.06 -22.70 7.00
N VAL A 136 -15.85 -23.08 6.64
CA VAL A 136 -14.87 -23.65 7.57
C VAL A 136 -14.20 -22.53 8.35
N ASN A 137 -14.47 -22.46 9.66
CA ASN A 137 -13.76 -21.55 10.55
C ASN A 137 -12.69 -22.33 11.32
N ALA A 138 -11.40 -22.00 11.10
CA ALA A 138 -10.29 -22.64 11.76
C ALA A 138 -9.63 -21.76 12.85
N ALA A 139 -9.89 -20.45 12.83
CA ALA A 139 -9.43 -19.53 13.87
C ALA A 139 -10.29 -19.62 15.13
N THR A 140 -9.69 -19.35 16.28
CA THR A 140 -10.38 -19.36 17.58
C THR A 140 -10.28 -18.03 18.31
N ARG A 141 -9.46 -17.12 17.81
CA ARG A 141 -9.21 -15.77 18.37
C ARG A 141 -8.52 -14.90 17.32
N ASP A 142 -8.44 -13.62 17.59
CA ASP A 142 -7.63 -12.72 16.80
C ASP A 142 -6.15 -13.14 16.83
N ASP A 143 -5.43 -12.84 15.77
CA ASP A 143 -4.02 -13.22 15.54
C ASP A 143 -3.75 -14.74 15.54
N ASP A 144 -4.79 -15.54 15.33
CA ASP A 144 -4.65 -16.98 15.18
C ASP A 144 -4.32 -17.34 13.73
N THR A 145 -3.07 -17.70 13.49
CA THR A 145 -2.59 -18.09 12.16
C THR A 145 -3.25 -19.36 11.60
N ALA A 146 -4.01 -20.11 12.42
CA ALA A 146 -4.85 -21.20 11.94
C ALA A 146 -5.95 -20.70 10.98
N LEU A 147 -6.26 -19.40 10.96
CA LEU A 147 -7.20 -18.77 10.05
C LEU A 147 -7.00 -19.23 8.59
N TRP A 148 -5.77 -19.35 8.15
CA TRP A 148 -5.46 -19.78 6.77
C TRP A 148 -5.70 -21.28 6.50
N HIS A 149 -6.11 -22.06 7.48
CA HIS A 149 -6.55 -23.44 7.28
C HIS A 149 -8.08 -23.55 7.08
N GLY A 150 -8.78 -22.44 7.15
CA GLY A 150 -10.23 -22.31 6.91
C GLY A 150 -10.59 -21.37 5.77
N ASP A 151 -11.87 -21.07 5.67
CA ASP A 151 -12.36 -20.04 4.78
C ASP A 151 -11.89 -18.67 5.27
N ALA A 152 -11.57 -17.77 4.36
CA ALA A 152 -11.13 -16.43 4.71
C ALA A 152 -11.44 -15.42 3.61
N ILE A 153 -11.69 -14.20 4.03
CA ILE A 153 -11.55 -12.99 3.19
C ILE A 153 -10.23 -12.33 3.57
N GLU A 154 -9.46 -11.96 2.58
CA GLU A 154 -8.26 -11.13 2.75
C GLU A 154 -8.44 -9.82 2.02
N ILE A 155 -8.19 -8.71 2.72
CA ILE A 155 -8.18 -7.36 2.16
C ILE A 155 -6.73 -6.88 2.18
N GLU A 156 -6.17 -6.72 0.99
CA GLU A 156 -4.81 -6.22 0.81
C GLU A 156 -4.87 -4.76 0.37
N ILE A 157 -4.22 -3.86 1.10
CA ILE A 157 -4.27 -2.41 0.88
C ILE A 157 -2.86 -1.87 0.75
N ALA A 158 -2.49 -1.42 -0.45
CA ALA A 158 -1.28 -0.64 -0.69
C ALA A 158 -1.67 0.84 -0.82
N THR A 159 -1.21 1.66 0.12
CA THR A 159 -1.33 3.11 0.04
C THR A 159 -0.11 3.71 -0.66
N GLU A 160 -0.13 5.01 -1.01
CA GLU A 160 1.00 5.65 -1.68
C GLU A 160 2.25 5.70 -0.80
N THR A 161 2.05 5.66 0.52
CA THR A 161 3.12 5.77 1.52
C THR A 161 3.63 4.43 1.96
N HIS A 162 2.89 3.35 1.71
CA HIS A 162 3.19 2.04 2.24
C HIS A 162 2.98 0.94 1.21
N SER A 163 3.79 -0.12 1.24
CA SER A 163 3.75 -1.16 0.21
C SER A 163 2.45 -1.93 0.25
N TYR A 164 2.07 -2.53 1.35
CA TYR A 164 0.70 -2.95 1.63
C TYR A 164 0.50 -3.54 3.04
N TYR A 165 -0.75 -3.47 3.48
CA TYR A 165 -1.29 -4.13 4.65
C TYR A 165 -2.15 -5.32 4.22
N GLN A 166 -2.18 -6.37 5.01
CA GLN A 166 -3.04 -7.53 4.84
C GLN A 166 -3.96 -7.63 6.05
N ILE A 167 -5.26 -7.73 5.82
CA ILE A 167 -6.27 -7.94 6.85
C ILE A 167 -7.07 -9.17 6.43
N ALA A 168 -6.88 -10.26 7.14
CA ALA A 168 -7.57 -11.53 6.91
C ALA A 168 -8.69 -11.70 7.95
N ILE A 169 -9.84 -12.16 7.52
CA ILE A 169 -11.06 -12.27 8.32
C ILE A 169 -11.63 -13.68 8.12
N SER A 170 -11.86 -14.39 9.21
CA SER A 170 -12.52 -15.68 9.21
C SER A 170 -14.05 -15.56 9.16
N PRO A 171 -14.78 -16.62 8.86
CA PRO A 171 -16.23 -16.62 8.99
C PRO A 171 -16.75 -16.40 10.41
N GLY A 172 -15.95 -16.66 11.42
CA GLY A 172 -16.26 -16.39 12.83
C GLY A 172 -16.08 -14.93 13.24
N GLY A 173 -15.39 -14.14 12.40
CA GLY A 173 -15.11 -12.74 12.69
C GLY A 173 -13.73 -12.49 13.28
N GLU A 174 -12.93 -13.54 13.48
CA GLU A 174 -11.53 -13.38 13.93
C GLU A 174 -10.69 -12.73 12.84
N ILE A 175 -9.78 -11.86 13.27
CA ILE A 175 -8.92 -11.09 12.40
C ILE A 175 -7.46 -11.51 12.57
N VAL A 176 -6.75 -11.66 11.46
CA VAL A 176 -5.28 -11.64 11.44
C VAL A 176 -4.86 -10.50 10.54
N ASP A 177 -4.20 -9.50 11.12
CA ASP A 177 -3.76 -8.35 10.36
C ASP A 177 -2.23 -8.16 10.42
N LEU A 178 -1.65 -7.77 9.30
CA LEU A 178 -0.21 -7.72 9.10
C LEU A 178 0.18 -6.47 8.30
N ASP A 179 1.20 -5.78 8.78
CA ASP A 179 1.99 -4.87 7.97
C ASP A 179 3.02 -5.67 7.17
N ARG A 180 2.81 -5.75 5.85
CA ARG A 180 3.65 -6.57 4.96
C ARG A 180 4.91 -5.85 4.50
N GLU A 181 4.99 -4.53 4.61
CA GLU A 181 6.20 -3.77 4.32
C GLU A 181 7.18 -3.80 5.50
N GLY A 182 6.66 -3.69 6.69
CA GLY A 182 7.42 -3.72 7.92
C GLY A 182 7.91 -5.12 8.31
N SER A 183 7.77 -5.44 9.55
CA SER A 183 7.95 -6.81 10.03
C SER A 183 6.67 -7.59 9.75
N LYS A 184 6.75 -8.89 9.49
CA LYS A 184 5.60 -9.80 9.49
C LYS A 184 5.02 -9.99 10.90
N SER A 185 5.10 -8.94 11.72
CA SER A 185 4.79 -8.98 13.12
C SER A 185 3.29 -8.89 13.32
N LEU A 186 2.73 -9.83 14.04
CA LEU A 186 1.37 -9.77 14.60
C LEU A 186 1.21 -8.65 15.66
N ARG A 187 2.19 -7.75 15.81
CA ARG A 187 2.10 -6.59 16.71
C ARG A 187 1.39 -5.41 16.04
N TRP A 188 1.42 -5.35 14.72
CA TRP A 188 0.67 -4.33 14.01
C TRP A 188 -0.82 -4.65 14.07
N SER A 189 -1.65 -3.65 14.22
CA SER A 189 -3.10 -3.83 14.18
C SER A 189 -3.77 -2.74 13.36
N ALA A 190 -4.60 -3.14 12.41
CA ALA A 190 -5.45 -2.24 11.65
C ALA A 190 -6.45 -1.49 12.53
N LYS A 191 -6.70 -1.93 13.78
CA LYS A 191 -7.81 -1.46 14.61
C LYS A 191 -9.14 -1.52 13.87
N ALA A 192 -9.26 -2.51 12.99
CA ALA A 192 -10.47 -2.73 12.23
C ALA A 192 -11.61 -3.20 13.15
N GLU A 193 -12.82 -2.78 12.80
CA GLU A 193 -14.05 -3.24 13.41
C GLU A 193 -14.73 -4.17 12.42
N VAL A 194 -14.99 -5.40 12.81
CA VAL A 194 -15.51 -6.46 11.94
C VAL A 194 -16.73 -7.11 12.56
N ALA A 195 -17.71 -7.40 11.72
CA ALA A 195 -18.78 -8.31 12.04
C ALA A 195 -19.03 -9.26 10.87
N THR A 196 -19.32 -10.50 11.19
CA THR A 196 -19.65 -11.55 10.23
C THR A 196 -21.01 -12.15 10.55
N ARG A 197 -21.64 -12.72 9.53
CA ARG A 197 -22.88 -13.47 9.70
C ARG A 197 -22.90 -14.66 8.74
N ILE A 198 -23.26 -15.82 9.26
CA ILE A 198 -23.42 -17.05 8.48
C ILE A 198 -24.91 -17.30 8.30
N GLU A 199 -25.35 -17.35 7.05
CA GLU A 199 -26.69 -17.67 6.62
C GLU A 199 -26.74 -19.06 5.95
N ASP A 200 -27.88 -19.46 5.42
CA ASP A 200 -28.06 -20.79 4.85
C ASP A 200 -27.26 -21.00 3.55
N ASP A 201 -27.20 -19.97 2.69
CA ASP A 201 -26.61 -20.03 1.35
C ASP A 201 -25.44 -19.06 1.16
N HIS A 202 -25.00 -18.39 2.21
CA HIS A 202 -23.89 -17.44 2.18
C HIS A 202 -23.41 -17.05 3.56
N TRP A 203 -22.26 -16.41 3.58
CA TRP A 203 -21.81 -15.63 4.74
C TRP A 203 -21.41 -14.22 4.34
N THR A 204 -21.38 -13.31 5.30
CA THR A 204 -21.11 -11.91 5.07
C THR A 204 -20.00 -11.41 5.98
N VAL A 205 -19.33 -10.35 5.51
CA VAL A 205 -18.39 -9.56 6.30
C VAL A 205 -18.77 -8.10 6.16
N GLU A 206 -18.91 -7.41 7.27
CA GLU A 206 -18.84 -5.96 7.34
C GLU A 206 -17.57 -5.56 8.06
N ILE A 207 -16.86 -4.60 7.51
CA ILE A 207 -15.61 -4.12 8.10
C ILE A 207 -15.48 -2.61 7.95
N ARG A 208 -15.07 -1.97 9.05
CA ARG A 208 -14.58 -0.60 9.10
C ARG A 208 -13.10 -0.62 9.38
N ILE A 209 -12.30 -0.02 8.53
CA ILE A 209 -10.85 0.08 8.66
C ILE A 209 -10.48 1.55 8.87
N PRO A 210 -10.04 1.95 10.07
CA PRO A 210 -9.57 3.31 10.32
C PRO A 210 -8.26 3.57 9.60
N VAL A 211 -8.08 4.81 9.19
CA VAL A 211 -6.91 5.28 8.42
C VAL A 211 -6.33 6.49 9.12
N THR A 212 -5.02 6.53 9.29
CA THR A 212 -4.31 7.62 9.91
C THR A 212 -3.34 8.32 8.97
N LYS A 213 -3.12 9.60 9.20
CA LYS A 213 -2.03 10.38 8.56
C LYS A 213 -0.75 10.35 9.42
N ASP A 214 -0.81 9.82 10.62
CA ASP A 214 0.33 9.77 11.54
C ASP A 214 1.25 8.62 11.18
N GLU A 215 2.35 8.96 10.56
CA GLU A 215 3.41 8.00 10.21
C GLU A 215 4.30 7.63 11.43
N ASN A 216 4.10 8.27 12.58
CA ASN A 216 4.89 8.01 13.78
C ASN A 216 4.30 6.89 14.65
N ASP A 217 3.14 6.36 14.30
CA ASP A 217 2.58 5.15 14.92
C ASP A 217 2.72 3.93 13.98
N PRO A 218 3.89 3.28 13.94
CA PRO A 218 4.16 2.19 13.01
C PRO A 218 3.43 0.88 13.38
N TYR A 219 2.78 0.83 14.55
CA TYR A 219 2.16 -0.38 15.06
C TYR A 219 0.64 -0.43 14.88
N HIS A 220 0.02 0.68 14.51
CA HIS A 220 -1.43 0.77 14.48
C HIS A 220 -1.95 1.50 13.25
N GLN A 221 -3.09 1.04 12.77
CA GLN A 221 -3.88 1.60 11.68
C GLN A 221 -3.19 1.60 10.30
N VAL A 222 -3.99 1.69 9.29
CA VAL A 222 -3.52 1.89 7.92
C VAL A 222 -3.05 3.34 7.78
N ILE A 223 -1.78 3.53 7.44
CA ILE A 223 -1.23 4.86 7.15
C ILE A 223 -1.64 5.26 5.73
N GLY A 224 -2.32 6.39 5.61
CA GLY A 224 -2.77 6.88 4.32
C GLY A 224 -3.84 7.95 4.47
N ARG A 225 -4.56 8.17 3.39
CA ARG A 225 -5.67 9.13 3.27
C ARG A 225 -6.78 8.55 2.42
N LYS A 226 -7.90 9.22 2.39
CA LYS A 226 -8.93 8.92 1.40
C LYS A 226 -8.30 8.92 0.01
N PRO A 227 -8.30 7.79 -0.69
CA PRO A 227 -7.65 7.70 -1.99
C PRO A 227 -8.37 8.57 -3.01
N THR A 228 -7.61 9.22 -3.87
CA THR A 228 -8.12 10.03 -4.98
C THR A 228 -7.71 9.42 -6.32
N ARG A 229 -8.23 9.95 -7.41
CA ARG A 229 -7.82 9.51 -8.74
C ARG A 229 -6.33 9.77 -9.01
N SER A 230 -5.76 10.80 -8.42
CA SER A 230 -4.36 11.18 -8.59
C SER A 230 -3.43 10.38 -7.68
N LEU A 231 -3.94 10.05 -6.49
CA LEU A 231 -3.27 9.24 -5.50
C LEU A 231 -4.18 8.06 -5.12
N PRO A 232 -4.34 7.09 -6.03
CA PRO A 232 -5.18 5.93 -5.76
C PRO A 232 -4.48 4.98 -4.82
N TRP A 233 -5.23 4.30 -3.99
CA TRP A 233 -4.74 3.08 -3.40
C TRP A 233 -4.74 1.96 -4.43
N HIS A 234 -4.00 0.91 -4.13
CA HIS A 234 -4.08 -0.35 -4.83
C HIS A 234 -4.53 -1.41 -3.83
N ILE A 235 -5.67 -2.03 -4.11
CA ILE A 235 -6.26 -3.02 -3.21
C ILE A 235 -6.47 -4.34 -3.92
N ASN A 236 -6.49 -5.43 -3.17
CA ASN A 236 -7.10 -6.66 -3.60
C ASN A 236 -8.02 -7.18 -2.50
N ILE A 237 -9.18 -7.66 -2.88
CA ILE A 237 -10.08 -8.39 -2.00
C ILE A 237 -10.05 -9.81 -2.51
N CYS A 238 -9.68 -10.72 -1.64
CA CYS A 238 -9.44 -12.11 -1.97
C CYS A 238 -10.33 -13.00 -1.09
N ARG A 239 -10.74 -14.15 -1.65
CA ARG A 239 -11.43 -15.18 -0.90
C ARG A 239 -10.68 -16.50 -1.04
N GLN A 240 -10.45 -17.15 0.06
CA GLN A 240 -10.11 -18.54 0.17
C GLN A 240 -11.33 -19.31 0.64
N ARG A 241 -11.71 -20.35 -0.10
CA ARG A 241 -12.73 -21.31 0.27
C ARG A 241 -12.09 -22.70 0.33
N ILE A 242 -12.20 -23.36 1.47
CA ILE A 242 -11.59 -24.68 1.71
C ILE A 242 -12.68 -25.71 1.96
N ARG A 243 -12.64 -26.83 1.23
CA ARG A 243 -13.49 -27.99 1.44
C ARG A 243 -12.66 -29.27 1.30
N GLU A 244 -13.23 -30.40 1.66
CA GLU A 244 -12.56 -31.70 1.57
C GLU A 244 -12.09 -32.02 0.14
N ASP A 245 -12.84 -31.61 -0.86
CA ASP A 245 -12.56 -31.81 -2.28
C ASP A 245 -11.57 -30.78 -2.88
N GLY A 246 -11.17 -29.76 -2.12
CA GLY A 246 -10.16 -28.81 -2.57
C GLY A 246 -10.30 -27.38 -2.04
N GLN A 247 -9.54 -26.52 -2.69
CA GLN A 247 -9.46 -25.11 -2.38
C GLN A 247 -9.87 -24.27 -3.60
N GLU A 248 -10.82 -23.38 -3.46
CA GLU A 248 -11.14 -22.36 -4.44
C GLU A 248 -10.58 -21.00 -3.98
N LEU A 249 -9.82 -20.35 -4.87
CA LEU A 249 -9.23 -19.04 -4.64
C LEU A 249 -9.79 -18.03 -5.63
N SER A 250 -10.31 -16.95 -5.14
CA SER A 250 -10.80 -15.85 -5.99
C SER A 250 -10.32 -14.49 -5.50
N ALA A 251 -10.26 -13.52 -6.41
CA ALA A 251 -9.78 -12.18 -6.11
C ALA A 251 -10.50 -11.13 -6.99
N LEU A 252 -10.60 -9.90 -6.47
CA LEU A 252 -11.04 -8.73 -7.23
C LEU A 252 -10.16 -8.54 -8.47
N SER A 253 -8.86 -8.67 -8.30
CA SER A 253 -7.87 -8.59 -9.36
C SER A 253 -7.07 -9.88 -9.40
N PRO A 254 -7.39 -10.80 -10.31
CA PRO A 254 -6.69 -12.07 -10.47
C PRO A 254 -5.19 -11.90 -10.67
N THR A 255 -4.42 -12.69 -9.98
CA THR A 255 -2.94 -12.60 -10.03
C THR A 255 -2.33 -13.43 -11.14
N GLY A 256 -3.07 -14.40 -11.69
CA GLY A 256 -2.59 -15.36 -12.69
C GLY A 256 -1.77 -16.50 -12.11
N ILE A 257 -1.56 -16.53 -10.81
CA ILE A 257 -0.84 -17.57 -10.07
C ILE A 257 -1.58 -17.91 -8.78
N LYS A 258 -1.26 -19.05 -8.16
CA LYS A 258 -1.92 -19.52 -6.92
C LYS A 258 -1.38 -18.77 -5.67
N LYS A 259 -1.38 -17.43 -5.72
CA LYS A 259 -0.95 -16.55 -4.61
C LYS A 259 -1.70 -15.22 -4.68
N PHE A 260 -2.18 -14.72 -3.55
CA PHE A 260 -2.82 -13.40 -3.44
C PHE A 260 -1.78 -12.27 -3.50
N HIS A 261 -0.65 -12.45 -2.85
CA HIS A 261 0.39 -11.45 -2.61
C HIS A 261 1.17 -11.05 -3.88
N VAL A 262 0.51 -10.34 -4.79
CA VAL A 262 1.10 -9.80 -6.03
C VAL A 262 0.71 -8.33 -6.16
N PRO A 263 1.38 -7.40 -5.44
CA PRO A 263 0.96 -5.98 -5.37
C PRO A 263 0.83 -5.30 -6.72
N MET A 264 1.60 -5.73 -7.73
CA MET A 264 1.51 -5.19 -9.10
C MET A 264 0.19 -5.50 -9.80
N LYS A 265 -0.57 -6.45 -9.28
CA LYS A 265 -1.89 -6.86 -9.80
C LYS A 265 -3.05 -6.26 -9.03
N PHE A 266 -2.80 -5.56 -7.93
CA PHE A 266 -3.88 -4.97 -7.13
C PHE A 266 -4.71 -3.98 -7.94
N ALA A 267 -6.00 -3.99 -7.72
CA ALA A 267 -6.96 -3.11 -8.36
C ALA A 267 -6.74 -1.65 -7.94
N GLN A 268 -6.96 -0.73 -8.84
CA GLN A 268 -6.93 0.69 -8.52
C GLN A 268 -8.20 1.11 -7.78
N PHE A 269 -8.04 1.71 -6.60
CA PHE A 269 -9.12 2.13 -5.72
C PHE A 269 -9.01 3.63 -5.42
N TYR A 270 -10.06 4.41 -5.73
CA TYR A 270 -10.02 5.88 -5.59
C TYR A 270 -11.40 6.50 -5.42
N ALA A 271 -11.47 7.67 -4.79
CA ALA A 271 -12.67 8.46 -4.62
C ALA A 271 -12.83 9.53 -5.73
N GLY A 272 -14.06 9.95 -5.94
CA GLY A 272 -14.41 11.06 -6.82
C GLY A 272 -14.64 10.67 -8.29
N LYS A 273 -15.32 11.58 -9.01
CA LYS A 273 -15.63 11.40 -10.44
C LYS A 273 -14.55 11.98 -11.34
N SER A 274 -14.08 13.13 -11.01
CA SER A 274 -12.96 13.83 -11.63
C SER A 274 -12.11 14.40 -10.51
N HIS A 275 -10.85 14.61 -10.80
CA HIS A 275 -9.94 15.21 -9.86
C HIS A 275 -9.27 16.39 -10.50
N THR A 276 -9.31 17.53 -9.82
CA THR A 276 -8.52 18.72 -10.15
C THR A 276 -7.66 19.01 -8.93
N PHE A 277 -6.35 19.08 -9.11
CA PHE A 277 -5.42 19.33 -8.01
C PHE A 277 -5.65 20.66 -7.32
N GLU A 278 -6.13 21.63 -8.07
CA GLU A 278 -6.44 22.97 -7.54
C GLU A 278 -7.56 22.97 -6.50
N SER A 279 -8.43 21.97 -6.54
CA SER A 279 -9.56 21.83 -5.61
C SER A 279 -9.33 20.84 -4.46
N ASP A 280 -8.15 20.22 -4.40
CA ASP A 280 -7.85 19.22 -3.39
C ASP A 280 -6.53 19.56 -2.64
N PRO A 281 -6.60 20.46 -1.64
CA PRO A 281 -5.43 20.83 -0.85
C PRO A 281 -4.85 19.65 -0.05
N GLU A 282 -5.68 18.67 0.34
CA GLU A 282 -5.18 17.51 1.10
C GLU A 282 -4.21 16.66 0.30
N VAL A 283 -4.48 16.44 -1.00
CA VAL A 283 -3.55 15.71 -1.89
C VAL A 283 -2.23 16.44 -1.99
N THR A 284 -2.29 17.75 -2.02
CA THR A 284 -1.12 18.61 -2.14
C THR A 284 -0.25 18.54 -0.90
N ASP A 285 -0.84 18.69 0.28
CA ASP A 285 -0.13 18.60 1.55
C ASP A 285 0.50 17.22 1.76
N PHE A 286 -0.22 16.18 1.38
CA PHE A 286 0.29 14.83 1.43
C PHE A 286 1.50 14.62 0.51
N ALA A 287 1.42 15.07 -0.73
CA ALA A 287 2.53 14.93 -1.68
C ALA A 287 3.80 15.62 -1.15
N ILE A 288 3.64 16.75 -0.45
CA ILE A 288 4.76 17.45 0.21
C ILE A 288 5.33 16.62 1.36
N GLY A 289 4.48 16.22 2.29
CA GLY A 289 4.90 15.45 3.46
C GLY A 289 5.59 14.14 3.08
N TYR A 290 5.01 13.39 2.14
CA TYR A 290 5.59 12.16 1.62
C TYR A 290 6.99 12.35 1.02
N ARG A 291 7.18 13.41 0.24
CA ARG A 291 8.49 13.69 -0.38
C ARG A 291 9.53 14.12 0.63
N SER A 292 9.13 14.90 1.63
CA SER A 292 10.01 15.28 2.73
C SER A 292 10.49 14.05 3.50
N ALA A 293 9.59 13.16 3.87
CA ALA A 293 9.91 11.90 4.53
C ALA A 293 10.80 11.00 3.67
N ALA A 294 10.49 10.87 2.37
CA ALA A 294 11.30 10.09 1.44
C ALA A 294 12.73 10.62 1.30
N ARG A 295 12.93 11.93 1.35
CA ARG A 295 14.25 12.56 1.30
C ARG A 295 15.04 12.36 2.58
N ALA A 296 14.39 12.44 3.74
CA ALA A 296 15.03 12.13 5.01
C ALA A 296 15.52 10.68 5.04
N ARG A 297 14.69 9.73 4.63
CA ARG A 297 15.08 8.31 4.50
C ARG A 297 16.23 8.09 3.51
N LYS A 298 16.26 8.84 2.39
CA LYS A 298 17.40 8.81 1.46
C LYS A 298 18.69 9.29 2.08
N ALA A 299 18.64 10.35 2.89
CA ALA A 299 19.82 10.85 3.59
C ALA A 299 20.40 9.78 4.51
N ASP A 300 19.55 9.07 5.25
CA ASP A 300 20.00 8.01 6.16
C ASP A 300 20.60 6.83 5.40
N ALA A 301 20.03 6.46 4.25
CA ALA A 301 20.59 5.43 3.38
C ALA A 301 21.96 5.81 2.82
N PHE A 302 22.14 7.07 2.39
CA PHE A 302 23.46 7.53 1.92
C PHE A 302 24.50 7.50 3.02
N LEU A 303 24.16 7.88 4.25
CA LEU A 303 25.08 7.81 5.37
C LEU A 303 25.52 6.38 5.67
N ALA A 304 24.59 5.43 5.63
CA ALA A 304 24.95 4.05 5.86
C ALA A 304 25.82 3.46 4.75
N LEU A 305 25.54 3.80 3.49
CA LEU A 305 26.41 3.42 2.39
C LEU A 305 27.79 4.07 2.50
N ALA A 306 27.85 5.32 2.96
CA ALA A 306 29.13 6.01 3.21
C ALA A 306 29.96 5.28 4.28
N GLU A 307 29.36 4.83 5.35
CA GLU A 307 30.06 4.06 6.40
C GLU A 307 30.62 2.72 5.86
N ILE A 308 29.88 2.05 4.97
CA ILE A 308 30.34 0.83 4.31
C ILE A 308 31.54 1.13 3.42
N GLU A 309 31.48 2.20 2.65
CA GLU A 309 32.56 2.55 1.70
C GLU A 309 33.78 3.14 2.38
N LYS A 310 33.72 3.61 3.63
CA LYS A 310 34.92 4.04 4.38
C LYS A 310 36.01 2.98 4.41
N ILE A 311 35.62 1.71 4.34
CA ILE A 311 36.55 0.58 4.37
C ILE A 311 37.08 0.28 2.95
N ASN A 312 36.25 0.50 1.92
CA ASN A 312 36.54 0.09 0.54
C ASN A 312 37.00 1.23 -0.37
N ASP A 313 36.42 2.42 -0.21
CA ASP A 313 36.69 3.59 -1.06
C ASP A 313 36.35 4.89 -0.32
N PHE A 314 37.39 5.55 0.22
CA PHE A 314 37.22 6.78 0.99
C PHE A 314 36.63 7.94 0.18
N GLN A 315 36.95 8.05 -1.12
CA GLN A 315 36.41 9.13 -1.96
C GLN A 315 34.90 8.93 -2.20
N LYS A 316 34.49 7.70 -2.42
CA LYS A 316 33.10 7.33 -2.58
C LYS A 316 32.31 7.54 -1.29
N SER A 317 32.89 7.22 -0.13
CA SER A 317 32.33 7.51 1.16
C SER A 317 32.07 9.01 1.35
N ALA A 318 33.05 9.86 1.09
CA ALA A 318 32.93 11.31 1.19
C ALA A 318 31.83 11.87 0.26
N ALA A 319 31.70 11.33 -0.93
CA ALA A 319 30.64 11.69 -1.88
C ALA A 319 29.24 11.33 -1.36
N LEU A 320 29.11 10.17 -0.72
CA LEU A 320 27.86 9.72 -0.11
C LEU A 320 27.46 10.55 1.11
N GLU A 321 28.43 10.93 1.97
CA GLU A 321 28.19 11.83 3.11
C GLU A 321 27.72 13.21 2.63
N LYS A 322 28.33 13.73 1.56
CA LYS A 322 27.89 14.99 0.96
C LYS A 322 26.49 14.88 0.37
N ALA A 323 26.14 13.77 -0.25
CA ALA A 323 24.80 13.51 -0.77
C ALA A 323 23.75 13.43 0.37
N ALA A 324 24.10 12.78 1.47
CA ALA A 324 23.23 12.69 2.65
C ALA A 324 22.97 14.07 3.28
N SER A 325 24.04 14.87 3.44
CA SER A 325 23.93 16.24 3.93
C SER A 325 23.01 17.10 3.08
N TYR A 326 23.14 16.99 1.76
CA TYR A 326 22.30 17.70 0.81
C TYR A 326 20.83 17.27 0.92
N SER A 327 20.56 15.97 0.95
CA SER A 327 19.21 15.44 1.06
C SER A 327 18.52 15.83 2.39
N ARG A 328 19.27 15.88 3.49
CA ARG A 328 18.73 16.34 4.79
C ARG A 328 18.41 17.83 4.80
N LYS A 329 19.30 18.65 4.24
CA LYS A 329 19.08 20.09 4.14
C LYS A 329 17.80 20.41 3.38
N GLU A 330 17.49 19.59 2.37
CA GLU A 330 16.30 19.78 1.56
C GLU A 330 15.03 19.18 2.17
N ALA A 331 15.14 18.22 3.10
CA ALA A 331 13.98 17.65 3.78
C ALA A 331 13.37 18.56 4.84
N GLY A 332 14.22 19.26 5.61
CA GLY A 332 13.80 19.95 6.83
C GLY A 332 12.91 21.20 6.66
N PRO A 333 13.25 22.17 5.81
CA PRO A 333 12.50 23.43 5.72
C PRO A 333 11.38 23.43 4.69
N ILE A 334 11.10 22.32 4.05
CA ILE A 334 10.25 22.26 2.86
C ILE A 334 8.79 22.59 3.13
N VAL A 335 8.26 22.21 4.29
CA VAL A 335 6.82 22.35 4.58
C VAL A 335 6.41 23.80 4.80
N GLU A 336 7.33 24.64 5.29
CA GLU A 336 7.02 26.02 5.67
C GLU A 336 7.34 27.09 4.60
N GLN A 337 8.09 26.73 3.55
CA GLN A 337 8.64 27.72 2.63
C GLN A 337 8.26 27.52 1.16
N ILE A 338 7.46 26.52 0.82
CA ILE A 338 7.15 26.25 -0.58
C ILE A 338 6.01 27.14 -1.03
N PRO A 339 6.22 27.93 -2.10
CA PRO A 339 5.13 28.68 -2.72
C PRO A 339 3.99 27.75 -3.14
N VAL A 340 2.75 28.12 -2.85
CA VAL A 340 1.53 27.37 -3.21
C VAL A 340 1.52 26.98 -4.69
N GLU A 341 2.01 27.83 -5.57
CA GLU A 341 2.11 27.54 -7.00
C GLU A 341 3.06 26.39 -7.34
N VAL A 342 4.18 26.27 -6.63
CA VAL A 342 5.13 25.15 -6.79
C VAL A 342 4.49 23.85 -6.35
N VAL A 343 3.72 23.90 -5.28
CA VAL A 343 2.98 22.76 -4.76
C VAL A 343 1.93 22.29 -5.76
N LYS A 344 1.15 23.19 -6.33
CA LYS A 344 0.15 22.89 -7.36
C LYS A 344 0.79 22.27 -8.61
N LYS A 345 1.86 22.86 -9.12
CA LYS A 345 2.59 22.33 -10.28
C LYS A 345 3.14 20.94 -10.04
N THR A 346 3.70 20.71 -8.86
CA THR A 346 4.20 19.40 -8.46
C THR A 346 3.12 18.35 -8.41
N ALA A 347 1.96 18.69 -7.84
CA ALA A 347 0.81 17.81 -7.79
C ALA A 347 0.27 17.49 -9.19
N GLN A 348 0.20 18.50 -10.07
CA GLN A 348 -0.21 18.33 -11.46
C GLN A 348 0.72 17.38 -12.23
N MET A 349 2.01 17.53 -12.05
CA MET A 349 3.03 16.67 -12.66
C MET A 349 2.93 15.24 -12.18
N GLN A 350 2.73 15.04 -10.88
CA GLN A 350 2.48 13.72 -10.32
C GLN A 350 1.24 13.08 -10.90
N HIS A 351 0.17 13.85 -11.04
CA HIS A 351 -1.07 13.36 -11.65
C HIS A 351 -0.83 12.82 -13.06
N LEU A 352 -0.13 13.56 -13.89
CA LEU A 352 0.20 13.14 -15.25
C LEU A 352 1.09 11.88 -15.25
N LEU A 353 2.08 11.82 -14.36
CA LEU A 353 2.96 10.65 -14.24
C LEU A 353 2.21 9.39 -13.79
N ILE A 354 1.29 9.52 -12.83
CA ILE A 354 0.44 8.42 -12.37
C ILE A 354 -0.48 7.92 -13.49
N GLN A 355 -0.91 8.81 -14.37
CA GLN A 355 -1.69 8.45 -15.56
C GLN A 355 -0.86 7.83 -16.69
N GLY A 356 0.44 7.68 -16.52
CA GLY A 356 1.33 7.19 -17.57
C GLY A 356 1.63 8.22 -18.67
N LYS A 357 1.35 9.49 -18.41
CA LYS A 357 1.49 10.60 -19.37
C LYS A 357 2.84 11.31 -19.25
N ALA A 358 3.93 10.55 -19.15
CA ALA A 358 5.27 11.12 -19.07
C ALA A 358 5.62 12.10 -20.21
N PRO A 359 5.26 11.85 -21.47
CA PRO A 359 5.50 12.83 -22.56
C PRO A 359 4.77 14.17 -22.34
N GLU A 360 3.54 14.15 -21.79
CA GLU A 360 2.80 15.35 -21.47
C GLU A 360 3.45 16.17 -20.35
N VAL A 361 4.03 15.48 -19.35
CA VAL A 361 4.83 16.13 -18.30
C VAL A 361 6.04 16.83 -18.91
N ILE A 362 6.77 16.16 -19.77
CA ILE A 362 7.93 16.74 -20.44
C ILE A 362 7.52 17.98 -21.28
N SER A 363 6.46 17.86 -22.08
CA SER A 363 5.98 18.95 -22.91
C SER A 363 5.50 20.17 -22.09
N GLN A 364 4.75 19.92 -21.03
CA GLN A 364 4.15 20.98 -20.19
C GLN A 364 5.17 21.70 -19.32
N PHE A 365 6.20 21.00 -18.85
CA PHE A 365 7.17 21.52 -17.89
C PHE A 365 8.60 21.66 -18.45
N ALA A 366 8.81 21.37 -19.74
CA ALA A 366 10.12 21.42 -20.38
C ALA A 366 10.80 22.80 -20.32
N ASN A 367 10.00 23.86 -20.31
CA ASN A 367 10.49 25.24 -20.28
C ASN A 367 10.53 25.82 -18.86
N GLU A 368 10.18 25.05 -17.84
CA GLU A 368 10.23 25.52 -16.47
C GLU A 368 11.57 25.19 -15.82
N ASP A 369 12.14 26.15 -15.11
CA ASP A 369 13.33 25.92 -14.31
C ASP A 369 12.99 25.08 -13.06
N ILE A 370 12.88 23.78 -13.25
CA ILE A 370 12.63 22.83 -12.18
C ILE A 370 13.77 22.76 -11.15
N THR A 371 14.91 23.35 -11.43
CA THR A 371 16.03 23.41 -10.46
C THR A 371 15.68 24.30 -9.27
N GLN A 372 14.76 25.22 -9.45
CA GLN A 372 14.25 26.07 -8.39
C GLN A 372 13.18 25.35 -7.53
N TRP A 373 12.73 24.18 -7.94
CA TRP A 373 11.71 23.42 -7.23
C TRP A 373 12.34 22.53 -6.17
N PRO A 374 12.00 22.76 -4.88
CA PRO A 374 12.65 22.04 -3.76
C PRO A 374 12.51 20.51 -3.84
N PHE A 375 11.57 20.01 -4.65
CA PHE A 375 11.27 18.57 -4.78
C PHE A 375 12.12 17.82 -5.79
N TRP A 376 12.86 18.52 -6.64
CA TRP A 376 13.57 17.92 -7.76
C TRP A 376 15.08 17.88 -7.59
N LYS A 377 15.58 18.59 -6.59
CA LYS A 377 17.00 18.65 -6.25
C LYS A 377 17.50 17.48 -5.39
#